data_534ec9875fa5591853062dd501d567ec
#
_entry.id   534ec9875fa5591853062dd501d567ec
#
_cell.length_a   1.000
_cell.length_b   1.000
_cell.length_c   1.000
_cell.angle_alpha   90.00
_cell.angle_beta   90.00
_cell.angle_gamma   90.00
#
_symmetry.space_group_name_H-M   'P 1'
#
loop_
_entity.id
_entity.type
_entity.pdbx_description
1 polymer ?
#
loop_
_entity_poly.entity_id
_entity_poly.type
_entity_poly.pdbx_seq_one_letter_code
_entity_poly.pdbx_strand_id
1 'polypeptide(L)'
;ALCACGAEQGEISEELTVAETARMQESSEQTPEESKNTTETESLTSDENHVLVAYFTWSGNTKEMAENIAEQTGGVLLEIEPLTPYSEDYNETGELAKVERDENQRPEIANLPESVDEYDTILIGYPIWWHTAPMIIGTFLESYDLTGIDIYPFTQSASMDTEQFENSMEFVRKSAGNGT
;
A
#
# COMPACT_ATOMS: atom_id res chain seq x y z
N ALA A 1 -48.85 -12.48 33.09
CA ALA A 1 -49.26 -13.68 32.37
C ALA A 1 -48.15 -13.97 31.35
N LEU A 2 -47.22 -14.80 31.65
CA LEU A 2 -47.03 -16.24 31.57
C LEU A 2 -47.39 -16.87 30.22
N CYS A 3 -46.44 -17.44 29.56
CA CYS A 3 -46.13 -18.78 29.02
C CYS A 3 -45.11 -18.62 27.89
N ALA A 4 -43.93 -19.12 27.88
CA ALA A 4 -43.23 -20.41 28.08
C ALA A 4 -43.56 -21.48 27.01
N CYS A 5 -42.48 -22.17 26.62
CA CYS A 5 -42.32 -23.42 25.84
C CYS A 5 -42.18 -23.24 24.33
N GLY A 6 -41.23 -23.89 23.67
CA GLY A 6 -40.43 -25.03 24.02
C GLY A 6 -39.44 -25.34 22.89
N ALA A 7 -38.37 -26.02 23.25
CA ALA A 7 -37.31 -26.56 22.44
C ALA A 7 -37.80 -27.67 21.49
N GLU A 8 -37.07 -27.91 20.40
CA GLU A 8 -36.68 -29.29 20.06
C GLU A 8 -35.46 -29.33 19.15
N GLN A 9 -34.62 -30.25 19.54
CA GLN A 9 -33.34 -30.65 18.95
C GLN A 9 -33.57 -31.54 17.71
N GLY A 10 -32.60 -31.59 16.85
CA GLY A 10 -32.49 -32.57 15.80
C GLY A 10 -31.05 -32.67 15.28
N GLU A 11 -30.22 -33.37 16.05
CA GLU A 11 -28.96 -33.98 15.55
C GLU A 11 -29.32 -35.15 14.64
N ILE A 12 -28.64 -35.29 13.54
CA ILE A 12 -28.23 -36.60 12.99
C ILE A 12 -26.91 -36.46 12.24
N SER A 13 -25.90 -37.12 12.77
CA SER A 13 -24.65 -37.54 12.18
C SER A 13 -24.86 -38.76 11.27
N GLU A 14 -23.93 -38.94 10.31
CA GLU A 14 -23.30 -40.20 9.85
C GLU A 14 -22.46 -39.86 8.63
N GLU A 15 -21.19 -39.89 8.67
CA GLU A 15 -20.10 -40.89 8.74
C GLU A 15 -20.03 -41.87 7.54
N LEU A 16 -18.78 -41.89 7.01
CA LEU A 16 -18.07 -42.98 6.29
C LEU A 16 -18.42 -43.26 4.82
N THR A 17 -17.43 -43.28 3.93
CA THR A 17 -16.49 -44.40 3.76
C THR A 17 -15.33 -44.08 2.80
N VAL A 18 -14.21 -44.64 3.18
CA VAL A 18 -12.92 -44.77 2.48
C VAL A 18 -12.98 -45.97 1.48
N ALA A 19 -12.28 -45.84 0.36
CA ALA A 19 -11.55 -46.91 -0.34
C ALA A 19 -10.82 -46.32 -1.55
N GLU A 20 -9.53 -46.14 -1.52
CA GLU A 20 -8.44 -47.10 -1.80
C GLU A 20 -8.59 -47.91 -3.08
N THR A 21 -7.73 -47.69 -4.04
CA THR A 21 -6.83 -48.73 -4.58
C THR A 21 -5.85 -48.16 -5.60
N ALA A 22 -4.58 -48.34 -5.30
CA ALA A 22 -3.43 -48.15 -6.16
C ALA A 22 -3.38 -49.22 -7.26
N ARG A 23 -2.76 -48.93 -8.39
CA ARG A 23 -1.95 -49.93 -9.12
C ARG A 23 -0.90 -49.29 -10.01
N MET A 24 0.30 -49.73 -9.73
CA MET A 24 1.57 -49.59 -10.47
C MET A 24 1.56 -50.34 -11.80
N GLN A 25 2.41 -49.90 -12.73
CA GLN A 25 3.48 -50.60 -13.45
C GLN A 25 3.84 -49.76 -14.68
N GLU A 26 5.01 -49.30 -14.81
CA GLU A 26 6.39 -49.78 -15.12
C GLU A 26 6.68 -49.95 -16.61
N SER A 27 7.81 -49.33 -16.99
CA SER A 27 8.80 -49.73 -18.01
C SER A 27 8.66 -49.23 -19.45
N SER A 28 9.55 -48.37 -19.95
CA SER A 28 10.81 -48.80 -20.62
C SER A 28 11.65 -47.63 -21.10
N GLU A 29 12.95 -47.77 -20.90
CA GLU A 29 14.09 -47.01 -21.42
C GLU A 29 14.08 -46.81 -22.92
N GLN A 30 14.56 -45.64 -23.35
CA GLN A 30 15.61 -45.47 -24.37
C GLN A 30 16.05 -44.02 -24.51
N THR A 31 17.31 -43.77 -24.20
CA THR A 31 18.17 -42.62 -24.61
C THR A 31 19.10 -43.15 -25.72
N PRO A 32 19.88 -42.32 -26.49
CA PRO A 32 19.91 -40.88 -26.69
C PRO A 32 19.94 -40.44 -28.17
N GLU A 33 19.67 -39.16 -28.46
CA GLU A 33 20.37 -38.47 -29.55
C GLU A 33 20.51 -36.97 -29.26
N GLU A 34 21.74 -36.58 -29.33
CA GLU A 34 22.31 -35.26 -29.17
C GLU A 34 21.86 -34.33 -30.30
N SER A 35 21.10 -33.30 -30.03
CA SER A 35 20.95 -32.19 -30.93
C SER A 35 21.21 -30.88 -30.16
N LYS A 36 22.39 -30.34 -30.42
CA LYS A 36 22.76 -28.98 -30.04
C LYS A 36 21.76 -28.01 -30.66
N ASN A 37 20.89 -27.46 -29.85
CA ASN A 37 20.21 -26.23 -30.18
C ASN A 37 20.63 -25.21 -29.13
N THR A 38 21.51 -24.32 -29.56
CA THR A 38 21.89 -23.10 -28.83
C THR A 38 20.63 -22.24 -28.75
N THR A 39 19.89 -22.42 -27.72
CA THR A 39 18.88 -21.43 -27.33
C THR A 39 19.62 -20.34 -26.59
N GLU A 40 19.83 -19.22 -27.27
CA GLU A 40 20.12 -17.96 -26.63
C GLU A 40 19.08 -17.80 -25.53
N THR A 41 19.53 -17.91 -24.30
CA THR A 41 18.79 -17.44 -23.15
C THR A 41 18.77 -15.91 -23.29
N GLU A 42 17.76 -15.39 -23.97
CA GLU A 42 17.39 -14.02 -23.76
C GLU A 42 17.19 -13.88 -22.25
N SER A 43 18.14 -13.25 -21.61
CA SER A 43 17.96 -12.65 -20.30
C SER A 43 16.74 -11.77 -20.44
N LEU A 44 15.59 -12.27 -20.00
CA LEU A 44 14.49 -11.43 -19.61
C LEU A 44 15.06 -10.59 -18.49
N THR A 45 15.54 -9.39 -18.83
CA THR A 45 15.69 -8.33 -17.85
C THR A 45 14.32 -8.27 -17.19
N SER A 46 14.25 -8.70 -15.93
CA SER A 46 13.16 -8.34 -15.06
C SER A 46 13.02 -6.82 -15.22
N ASP A 47 11.91 -6.34 -15.75
CA ASP A 47 11.52 -4.96 -15.54
C ASP A 47 11.52 -4.79 -14.01
N GLU A 48 12.63 -4.29 -13.49
CA GLU A 48 12.69 -3.90 -12.08
C GLU A 48 11.64 -2.81 -11.97
N ASN A 49 10.62 -3.08 -11.17
CA ASN A 49 9.51 -2.17 -11.01
C ASN A 49 9.99 -0.98 -10.18
N HIS A 50 10.29 0.12 -10.83
CA HIS A 50 10.80 1.36 -10.24
C HIS A 50 9.67 2.22 -9.63
N VAL A 51 8.63 1.57 -9.07
CA VAL A 51 7.49 2.24 -8.43
C VAL A 51 7.59 2.15 -6.91
N LEU A 52 7.59 3.28 -6.25
CA LEU A 52 7.41 3.39 -4.80
C LEU A 52 5.96 3.76 -4.47
N VAL A 53 5.31 3.00 -3.60
CA VAL A 53 4.00 3.33 -3.03
C VAL A 53 4.22 3.81 -1.59
N ALA A 54 4.49 5.09 -1.43
CA ALA A 54 4.67 5.72 -0.13
C ALA A 54 3.33 6.23 0.41
N TYR A 55 3.03 6.00 1.68
CA TYR A 55 1.77 6.47 2.24
C TYR A 55 1.87 6.79 3.72
N PHE A 56 1.06 7.75 4.14
CA PHE A 56 0.75 8.02 5.53
C PHE A 56 -0.68 7.61 5.83
N THR A 57 -0.90 7.00 6.97
CA THR A 57 -2.24 6.64 7.46
C THR A 57 -2.36 6.90 8.95
N TRP A 58 -3.55 7.29 9.41
CA TRP A 58 -3.87 7.41 10.83
C TRP A 58 -4.89 6.35 11.27
N SER A 59 -5.89 6.09 10.42
CA SER A 59 -7.00 5.18 10.71
C SER A 59 -6.91 3.83 9.97
N GLY A 60 -5.84 3.58 9.21
CA GLY A 60 -5.66 2.38 8.41
C GLY A 60 -6.27 2.42 7.00
N ASN A 61 -7.17 3.35 6.72
CA ASN A 61 -7.85 3.39 5.42
C ASN A 61 -6.91 3.64 4.23
N THR A 62 -5.92 4.54 4.38
CA THR A 62 -4.92 4.80 3.32
C THR A 62 -4.00 3.61 3.14
N LYS A 63 -3.72 2.86 4.20
CA LYS A 63 -2.94 1.63 4.16
C LYS A 63 -3.58 0.58 3.25
N GLU A 64 -4.87 0.29 3.46
CA GLU A 64 -5.60 -0.67 2.62
C GLU A 64 -5.55 -0.28 1.14
N MET A 65 -5.70 1.00 0.84
CA MET A 65 -5.60 1.52 -0.52
C MET A 65 -4.20 1.37 -1.09
N ALA A 66 -3.16 1.70 -0.31
CA ALA A 66 -1.76 1.58 -0.71
C ALA A 66 -1.34 0.12 -0.97
N GLU A 67 -1.77 -0.81 -0.12
CA GLU A 67 -1.53 -2.24 -0.29
C GLU A 67 -2.14 -2.77 -1.61
N ASN A 68 -3.38 -2.39 -1.91
CA ASN A 68 -4.03 -2.74 -3.17
C ASN A 68 -3.30 -2.15 -4.40
N ILE A 69 -2.83 -0.91 -4.31
CA ILE A 69 -2.08 -0.27 -5.39
C ILE A 69 -0.73 -0.97 -5.58
N ALA A 70 -0.01 -1.25 -4.50
CA ALA A 70 1.27 -1.94 -4.57
C ALA A 70 1.14 -3.35 -5.18
N GLU A 71 0.08 -4.10 -4.83
CA GLU A 71 -0.21 -5.40 -5.45
C GLU A 71 -0.46 -5.29 -6.95
N GLN A 72 -1.19 -4.28 -7.40
CA GLN A 72 -1.52 -4.10 -8.82
C GLN A 72 -0.35 -3.57 -9.65
N THR A 73 0.51 -2.75 -9.06
CA THR A 73 1.66 -2.14 -9.74
C THR A 73 2.94 -2.94 -9.58
N GLY A 74 2.99 -3.86 -8.61
CA GLY A 74 4.22 -4.52 -8.16
C GLY A 74 5.16 -3.57 -7.42
N GLY A 75 4.72 -2.38 -7.04
CA GLY A 75 5.52 -1.34 -6.39
C GLY A 75 5.97 -1.71 -4.99
N VAL A 76 7.07 -1.10 -4.56
CA VAL A 76 7.56 -1.22 -3.18
C VAL A 76 6.68 -0.40 -2.26
N LEU A 77 6.17 -1.02 -1.20
CA LEU A 77 5.30 -0.38 -0.23
C LEU A 77 6.11 0.26 0.90
N LEU A 78 5.86 1.54 1.19
CA LEU A 78 6.50 2.28 2.28
C LEU A 78 5.45 3.02 3.11
N GLU A 79 5.27 2.62 4.36
CA GLU A 79 4.50 3.40 5.32
C GLU A 79 5.36 4.54 5.88
N ILE A 80 4.89 5.78 5.79
CA ILE A 80 5.55 6.96 6.37
C ILE A 80 5.15 7.03 7.84
N GLU A 81 6.10 6.75 8.72
CA GLU A 81 5.87 6.72 10.17
C GLU A 81 6.37 8.02 10.82
N PRO A 82 5.49 8.77 11.52
CA PRO A 82 5.93 9.94 12.25
C PRO A 82 6.85 9.54 13.41
N LEU A 83 7.93 10.31 13.64
CA LEU A 83 8.85 10.08 14.76
C LEU A 83 8.13 10.21 16.10
N THR A 84 7.21 11.15 16.20
CA THR A 84 6.29 11.29 17.33
C THR A 84 4.91 10.86 16.87
N PRO A 85 4.40 9.70 17.32
CA PRO A 85 3.08 9.22 16.92
C PRO A 85 1.96 10.20 17.25
N TYR A 86 1.01 10.36 16.35
CA TYR A 86 -0.23 11.09 16.62
C TYR A 86 -1.07 10.36 17.67
N SER A 87 -1.85 11.11 18.42
CA SER A 87 -2.80 10.56 19.40
C SER A 87 -3.87 9.68 18.70
N GLU A 88 -4.36 8.67 19.42
CA GLU A 88 -5.54 7.91 18.98
C GLU A 88 -6.83 8.73 19.14
N ASP A 89 -6.82 9.81 19.93
CA ASP A 89 -7.95 10.71 20.06
C ASP A 89 -8.06 11.64 18.84
N TYR A 90 -9.26 11.59 18.22
CA TYR A 90 -9.55 12.37 17.01
C TYR A 90 -9.40 13.88 17.21
N ASN A 91 -9.81 14.41 18.35
CA ASN A 91 -9.77 15.84 18.58
C ASN A 91 -8.34 16.32 18.84
N GLU A 92 -7.56 15.57 19.64
CA GLU A 92 -6.15 15.88 19.90
C GLU A 92 -5.34 15.88 18.60
N THR A 93 -5.49 14.84 17.79
CA THR A 93 -4.83 14.75 16.49
C THR A 93 -5.31 15.84 15.54
N GLY A 94 -6.60 16.13 15.53
CA GLY A 94 -7.16 17.20 14.71
C GLY A 94 -6.60 18.59 15.07
N GLU A 95 -6.50 18.92 16.35
CA GLU A 95 -5.91 20.20 16.79
C GLU A 95 -4.43 20.29 16.46
N LEU A 96 -3.66 19.21 16.69
CA LEU A 96 -2.24 19.15 16.33
C LEU A 96 -2.03 19.35 14.82
N ALA A 97 -2.76 18.60 14.00
CA ALA A 97 -2.69 18.69 12.55
C ALA A 97 -3.05 20.08 12.02
N LYS A 98 -3.98 20.78 12.71
CA LYS A 98 -4.32 22.15 12.40
C LYS A 98 -3.16 23.11 12.68
N VAL A 99 -2.50 22.94 13.82
CA VAL A 99 -1.32 23.75 14.17
C VAL A 99 -0.18 23.50 13.18
N GLU A 100 0.11 22.24 12.86
CA GLU A 100 1.12 21.88 11.87
C GLU A 100 0.88 22.55 10.52
N ARG A 101 -0.37 22.54 10.04
CA ARG A 101 -0.76 23.23 8.80
C ARG A 101 -0.60 24.74 8.89
N ASP A 102 -1.16 25.35 9.94
CA ASP A 102 -1.21 26.81 10.08
C ASP A 102 0.19 27.42 10.25
N GLU A 103 1.11 26.67 10.86
CA GLU A 103 2.51 27.05 11.06
C GLU A 103 3.44 26.48 9.96
N ASN A 104 2.90 25.75 9.00
CA ASN A 104 3.66 25.09 7.93
C ASN A 104 4.81 24.22 8.48
N GLN A 105 4.53 23.47 9.53
CA GLN A 105 5.50 22.58 10.16
C GLN A 105 5.86 21.40 9.27
N ARG A 106 6.98 20.74 9.63
CA ARG A 106 7.46 19.52 8.98
C ARG A 106 7.72 18.45 10.05
N PRO A 107 6.69 17.68 10.44
CA PRO A 107 6.86 16.59 11.40
C PRO A 107 7.95 15.62 10.96
N GLU A 108 8.82 15.22 11.88
CA GLU A 108 9.91 14.30 11.59
C GLU A 108 9.38 12.88 11.30
N ILE A 109 10.06 12.17 10.38
CA ILE A 109 9.75 10.80 9.96
C ILE A 109 10.75 9.86 10.63
N ALA A 110 10.24 8.77 11.25
CA ALA A 110 11.06 7.81 11.95
C ALA A 110 11.84 6.89 11.02
N ASN A 111 11.27 6.56 9.87
CA ASN A 111 11.74 5.55 8.93
C ASN A 111 12.03 6.13 7.53
N LEU A 112 12.51 7.37 7.48
CA LEU A 112 12.82 8.03 6.22
C LEU A 112 13.94 7.26 5.47
N PRO A 113 13.70 6.78 4.22
CA PRO A 113 14.75 6.16 3.41
C PRO A 113 15.94 7.09 3.15
N GLU A 114 17.14 6.53 3.02
CA GLU A 114 18.33 7.34 2.69
C GLU A 114 18.25 7.95 1.28
N SER A 115 17.64 7.25 0.33
CA SER A 115 17.42 7.69 -1.05
C SER A 115 16.14 7.10 -1.63
N VAL A 116 15.61 7.77 -2.65
CA VAL A 116 14.52 7.30 -3.52
C VAL A 116 14.94 7.30 -4.99
N ASP A 117 16.23 7.43 -5.28
CA ASP A 117 16.78 7.58 -6.64
C ASP A 117 16.58 6.33 -7.53
N GLU A 118 16.27 5.19 -6.93
CA GLU A 118 15.99 3.94 -7.64
C GLU A 118 14.57 3.90 -8.24
N TYR A 119 13.70 4.87 -7.92
CA TYR A 119 12.33 4.91 -8.38
C TYR A 119 12.13 5.96 -9.46
N ASP A 120 11.41 5.59 -10.51
CA ASP A 120 10.95 6.50 -11.57
C ASP A 120 9.59 7.11 -11.24
N THR A 121 8.83 6.42 -10.39
CA THR A 121 7.47 6.80 -10.01
C THR A 121 7.25 6.66 -8.50
N ILE A 122 6.68 7.69 -7.90
CA ILE A 122 6.20 7.67 -6.52
C ILE A 122 4.69 7.87 -6.51
N LEU A 123 3.97 6.85 -6.03
CA LEU A 123 2.56 6.95 -5.70
C LEU A 123 2.46 7.36 -4.23
N ILE A 124 1.97 8.57 -3.95
CA ILE A 124 1.95 9.14 -2.60
C ILE A 124 0.54 9.16 -2.01
N GLY A 125 0.32 8.38 -0.94
CA GLY A 125 -0.98 8.17 -0.30
C GLY A 125 -1.16 8.93 1.01
N TYR A 126 -2.33 9.56 1.22
CA TYR A 126 -2.61 10.27 2.46
C TYR A 126 -4.12 10.52 2.68
N PRO A 127 -4.57 10.66 3.94
CA PRO A 127 -5.90 11.21 4.21
C PRO A 127 -5.89 12.74 4.04
N ILE A 128 -7.00 13.33 3.62
CA ILE A 128 -7.12 14.80 3.63
C ILE A 128 -7.38 15.28 5.05
N TRP A 129 -6.49 16.12 5.56
CA TRP A 129 -6.60 16.78 6.86
C TRP A 129 -6.70 18.30 6.70
N TRP A 130 -7.70 18.89 7.30
CA TRP A 130 -7.90 20.35 7.24
C TRP A 130 -7.77 20.94 5.83
N HIS A 131 -8.42 20.29 4.85
CA HIS A 131 -8.49 20.70 3.45
C HIS A 131 -7.16 20.64 2.68
N THR A 132 -6.17 19.88 3.18
CA THR A 132 -4.89 19.67 2.49
C THR A 132 -4.30 18.29 2.79
N ALA A 133 -3.11 17.97 2.27
CA ALA A 133 -2.36 16.80 2.71
C ALA A 133 -1.75 17.06 4.10
N PRO A 134 -1.59 16.03 4.95
CA PRO A 134 -0.88 16.14 6.22
C PRO A 134 0.54 16.65 6.04
N MET A 135 1.03 17.47 6.97
CA MET A 135 2.32 18.14 6.84
C MET A 135 3.51 17.18 6.77
N ILE A 136 3.37 15.97 7.29
CA ILE A 136 4.38 14.90 7.17
C ILE A 136 4.63 14.47 5.71
N ILE A 137 3.65 14.61 4.83
CA ILE A 137 3.81 14.38 3.37
C ILE A 137 4.77 15.41 2.79
N GLY A 138 4.69 16.66 3.22
CA GLY A 138 5.66 17.69 2.86
C GLY A 138 7.06 17.33 3.33
N THR A 139 7.22 16.83 4.56
CA THR A 139 8.52 16.36 5.06
C THR A 139 9.12 15.30 4.16
N PHE A 140 8.32 14.29 3.76
CA PHE A 140 8.79 13.21 2.89
C PHE A 140 9.25 13.74 1.53
N LEU A 141 8.41 14.50 0.84
CA LEU A 141 8.70 15.00 -0.51
C LEU A 141 9.87 15.99 -0.54
N GLU A 142 9.98 16.86 0.46
CA GLU A 142 11.04 17.87 0.56
C GLU A 142 12.39 17.28 1.01
N SER A 143 12.43 16.02 1.43
CA SER A 143 13.66 15.34 1.85
C SER A 143 14.54 14.89 0.69
N TYR A 144 14.03 14.91 -0.55
CA TYR A 144 14.71 14.35 -1.72
C TYR A 144 14.74 15.34 -2.90
N ASP A 145 15.73 15.16 -3.78
CA ASP A 145 15.68 15.73 -5.13
C ASP A 145 14.84 14.79 -6.01
N LEU A 146 13.63 15.21 -6.31
CA LEU A 146 12.66 14.42 -7.07
C LEU A 146 12.69 14.71 -8.58
N THR A 147 13.77 15.32 -9.07
CA THR A 147 13.91 15.65 -10.50
C THR A 147 13.88 14.39 -11.36
N GLY A 148 12.91 14.31 -12.26
CA GLY A 148 12.72 13.17 -13.17
C GLY A 148 11.93 12.01 -12.57
N ILE A 149 11.39 12.16 -11.38
CA ILE A 149 10.46 11.21 -10.76
C ILE A 149 9.04 11.70 -10.97
N ASP A 150 8.19 10.83 -11.51
CA ASP A 150 6.76 11.09 -11.66
C ASP A 150 6.02 10.87 -10.33
N ILE A 151 5.21 11.86 -9.90
CA ILE A 151 4.54 11.82 -8.60
C ILE A 151 3.03 11.83 -8.79
N TYR A 152 2.38 10.76 -8.34
CA TYR A 152 0.93 10.61 -8.42
C TYR A 152 0.32 10.47 -7.02
N PRO A 153 -0.36 11.50 -6.51
CA PRO A 153 -1.04 11.40 -5.24
C PRO A 153 -2.34 10.59 -5.34
N PHE A 154 -2.60 9.80 -4.30
CA PHE A 154 -3.89 9.17 -4.09
C PHE A 154 -4.39 9.47 -2.68
N THR A 155 -5.67 9.74 -2.55
CA THR A 155 -6.23 10.20 -1.30
C THR A 155 -7.69 9.79 -1.14
N GLN A 156 -8.14 9.76 0.10
CA GLN A 156 -9.54 9.59 0.44
C GLN A 156 -9.94 10.53 1.58
N SER A 157 -11.21 10.91 1.58
CA SER A 157 -11.82 11.68 2.66
C SER A 157 -13.29 11.31 2.76
N ALA A 158 -13.82 11.31 3.98
CA ALA A 158 -15.25 11.05 4.21
C ALA A 158 -16.16 12.16 3.65
N SER A 159 -15.64 13.38 3.45
CA SER A 159 -16.38 14.55 3.01
C SER A 159 -15.59 15.41 2.02
N MET A 160 -14.79 14.77 1.17
CA MET A 160 -13.97 15.46 0.19
C MET A 160 -14.83 16.16 -0.84
N ASP A 161 -14.60 17.45 -1.01
CA ASP A 161 -15.07 18.22 -2.15
C ASP A 161 -13.92 18.55 -3.11
N THR A 162 -14.24 19.16 -4.23
CA THR A 162 -13.24 19.48 -5.25
C THR A 162 -12.18 20.44 -4.75
N GLU A 163 -12.54 21.41 -3.92
CA GLU A 163 -11.59 22.40 -3.38
C GLU A 163 -10.57 21.76 -2.45
N GLN A 164 -11.01 20.87 -1.55
CA GLN A 164 -10.11 20.16 -0.65
C GLN A 164 -9.13 19.27 -1.41
N PHE A 165 -9.61 18.60 -2.44
CA PHE A 165 -8.78 17.80 -3.31
C PHE A 165 -7.73 18.66 -4.04
N GLU A 166 -8.14 19.75 -4.69
CA GLU A 166 -7.25 20.67 -5.40
C GLU A 166 -6.19 21.27 -4.48
N ASN A 167 -6.57 21.66 -3.26
CA ASN A 167 -5.63 22.21 -2.27
C ASN A 167 -4.59 21.15 -1.85
N SER A 168 -5.01 19.90 -1.67
CA SER A 168 -4.09 18.83 -1.31
C SER A 168 -3.11 18.51 -2.45
N MET A 169 -3.60 18.52 -3.70
CA MET A 169 -2.77 18.33 -4.89
C MET A 169 -1.77 19.48 -5.07
N GLU A 170 -2.20 20.72 -4.81
CA GLU A 170 -1.30 21.89 -4.88
C GLU A 170 -0.20 21.81 -3.84
N PHE A 171 -0.53 21.37 -2.61
CA PHE A 171 0.46 21.17 -1.56
C PHE A 171 1.50 20.13 -1.98
N VAL A 172 1.07 18.96 -2.46
CA VAL A 172 1.97 17.90 -2.95
C VAL A 172 2.87 18.43 -4.07
N ARG A 173 2.30 19.12 -5.05
CA ARG A 173 3.07 19.68 -6.17
C ARG A 173 4.13 20.69 -5.73
N LYS A 174 3.80 21.54 -4.75
CA LYS A 174 4.76 22.49 -4.17
C LYS A 174 5.88 21.78 -3.39
N SER A 175 5.52 20.78 -2.60
CA SER A 175 6.49 20.03 -1.79
C SER A 175 7.38 19.12 -2.64
N ALA A 176 6.88 18.62 -3.77
CA ALA A 176 7.66 17.83 -4.71
C ALA A 176 8.70 18.67 -5.50
N GLY A 177 8.55 19.98 -5.53
CA GLY A 177 9.51 20.90 -6.15
C GLY A 177 9.68 20.65 -7.65
N ASN A 178 10.73 19.94 -8.04
CA ASN A 178 11.06 19.61 -9.43
C ASN A 178 10.53 18.25 -9.90
N GLY A 179 9.81 17.52 -9.07
CA GLY A 179 9.07 16.30 -9.47
C GLY A 179 7.97 16.65 -10.50
N THR A 180 7.64 15.71 -11.36
CA THR A 180 6.65 15.86 -12.45
C THR A 180 5.37 15.09 -12.19
#